data_6bbf1817eaa46dc43d20ca04aac44f41
#
_entry.id   6bbf1817eaa46dc43d20ca04aac44f41
#
_cell.length_a   1.000
_cell.length_b   1.000
_cell.length_c   1.000
_cell.angle_alpha   90.00
_cell.angle_beta   90.00
_cell.angle_gamma   90.00
#
_symmetry.space_group_name_H-M   'P 1'
#
loop_
_entity.id
_entity.type
_entity.pdbx_description
1 polymer ?
#
loop_
_entity_poly.entity_id
_entity_poly.type
_entity_poly.pdbx_seq_one_letter_code
_entity_poly.pdbx_strand_id
1 'polypeptide(L)' 'MTQFEYTVLDVPSKGFFGGKVDHAALSAKLNELGRKGWEVISMNDTNMYQGGSRALIIILKRELTH' A
#
# COMPACT_ATOMS: atom_id res chain seq x y z
N MET A 1 6.22 10.33 -24.71
CA MET A 1 5.48 9.18 -24.17
C MET A 1 5.48 9.23 -22.65
N THR A 2 4.32 9.10 -22.04
CA THR A 2 4.22 9.15 -20.58
C THR A 2 4.80 7.88 -19.96
N GLN A 3 5.60 8.07 -18.95
CA GLN A 3 6.18 6.94 -18.21
C GLN A 3 5.78 7.06 -16.75
N PHE A 4 5.69 5.91 -16.11
CA PHE A 4 5.32 5.85 -14.69
C PHE A 4 6.37 5.07 -13.93
N GLU A 5 6.55 5.43 -12.67
CA GLU A 5 7.30 4.58 -11.74
C GLU A 5 6.31 3.96 -10.77
N TYR A 6 6.69 2.82 -10.22
CA TYR A 6 5.81 2.04 -9.36
C TYR A 6 6.48 1.77 -8.03
N THR A 7 5.68 1.70 -6.98
CA THR A 7 6.16 1.31 -5.67
C THR A 7 5.17 0.35 -5.04
N VAL A 8 5.65 -0.43 -4.12
CA VAL A 8 4.82 -1.39 -3.39
C VAL A 8 4.87 -1.03 -1.91
N LEU A 9 3.70 -0.88 -1.32
CA LEU A 9 3.56 -0.67 0.11
C LEU A 9 3.11 -1.98 0.73
N ASP A 10 3.95 -2.54 1.59
CA ASP A 10 3.67 -3.79 2.26
C ASP A 10 3.24 -3.47 3.69
N VAL A 11 1.99 -3.77 4.01
CA VAL A 11 1.42 -3.48 5.32
C VAL A 11 1.23 -4.80 6.07
N PRO A 12 2.17 -5.19 6.92
CA PRO A 12 2.09 -6.47 7.62
C PRO A 12 1.05 -6.42 8.73
N SER A 13 0.41 -7.56 8.97
CA SER A 13 -0.61 -7.64 10.00
C SER A 13 -0.07 -7.37 11.40
N LYS A 14 1.21 -7.61 11.61
CA LYS A 14 1.81 -7.37 12.91
C LYS A 14 1.83 -5.90 13.29
N GLY A 15 1.68 -5.03 12.33
CA GLY A 15 1.62 -3.60 12.59
C GLY A 15 0.23 -3.12 12.94
N PHE A 16 -0.73 -4.03 13.07
CA PHE A 16 -2.11 -3.66 13.33
C PHE A 16 -2.51 -3.96 14.75
N PHE A 17 -3.27 -3.07 15.35
CA PHE A 17 -3.80 -3.29 16.69
C PHE A 17 -4.89 -4.36 16.63
N GLY A 18 -4.75 -5.39 17.47
CA GLY A 18 -5.72 -6.44 17.55
C GLY A 18 -5.90 -7.24 16.25
N GLY A 19 -4.90 -7.24 15.40
CA GLY A 19 -4.97 -7.97 14.13
C GLY A 19 -5.80 -7.30 13.06
N LYS A 20 -6.21 -6.08 13.30
CA LYS A 20 -7.02 -5.32 12.35
C LYS A 20 -6.21 -4.20 11.75
N VAL A 21 -6.58 -3.85 10.51
CA VAL A 21 -5.97 -2.70 9.86
C VAL A 21 -6.38 -1.43 10.58
N ASP A 22 -5.38 -0.62 10.94
CA ASP A 22 -5.64 0.69 11.50
C ASP A 22 -5.94 1.64 10.34
N HIS A 23 -7.22 1.88 10.11
CA HIS A 23 -7.63 2.69 8.96
C HIS A 23 -7.09 4.10 9.02
N ALA A 24 -7.01 4.68 10.20
CA ALA A 24 -6.51 6.04 10.33
C ALA A 24 -5.03 6.11 9.95
N ALA A 25 -4.24 5.16 10.44
CA ALA A 25 -2.81 5.14 10.12
C ALA A 25 -2.59 4.87 8.63
N LEU A 26 -3.38 3.95 8.06
CA LEU A 26 -3.25 3.64 6.66
C LEU A 26 -3.63 4.83 5.79
N SER A 27 -4.73 5.51 6.13
CA SER A 27 -5.14 6.71 5.41
C SER A 27 -4.08 7.79 5.46
N ALA A 28 -3.46 7.98 6.63
CA ALA A 28 -2.40 8.96 6.76
C ALA A 28 -1.22 8.64 5.86
N LYS A 29 -0.85 7.36 5.79
CA LYS A 29 0.24 6.94 4.93
C LYS A 29 -0.09 7.14 3.46
N LEU A 30 -1.29 6.76 3.06
CA LEU A 30 -1.71 6.92 1.67
C LEU A 30 -1.80 8.39 1.29
N ASN A 31 -2.26 9.23 2.20
CA ASN A 31 -2.32 10.67 1.94
C ASN A 31 -0.92 11.26 1.80
N GLU A 32 0.02 10.78 2.62
CA GLU A 32 1.40 11.22 2.50
C GLU A 32 1.96 10.88 1.11
N LEU A 33 1.72 9.65 0.66
CA LEU A 33 2.18 9.23 -0.66
C LEU A 33 1.47 10.00 -1.76
N GLY A 34 0.16 10.25 -1.58
CA GLY A 34 -0.60 11.02 -2.57
C GLY A 34 -0.07 12.43 -2.75
N ARG A 35 0.38 13.04 -1.66
CA ARG A 35 0.97 14.38 -1.74
C ARG A 35 2.27 14.38 -2.54
N LYS A 36 2.91 13.21 -2.66
CA LYS A 36 4.12 13.05 -3.47
C LYS A 36 3.81 12.62 -4.90
N GLY A 37 2.53 12.56 -5.25
CA GLY A 37 2.11 12.22 -6.60
C GLY A 37 1.76 10.75 -6.80
N TRP A 38 1.79 9.93 -5.74
CA TRP A 38 1.50 8.51 -5.87
C TRP A 38 0.00 8.25 -5.93
N GLU A 39 -0.38 7.31 -6.76
CA GLU A 39 -1.77 6.89 -6.95
C GLU A 39 -1.88 5.39 -6.75
N VAL A 40 -2.83 4.96 -5.93
CA VAL A 40 -3.07 3.54 -5.70
C VAL A 40 -3.74 2.94 -6.93
N ILE A 41 -3.16 1.87 -7.45
CA ILE A 41 -3.72 1.19 -8.61
C ILE A 41 -4.19 -0.23 -8.28
N SER A 42 -3.73 -0.78 -7.16
CA SER A 42 -4.12 -2.13 -6.80
C SER A 42 -3.91 -2.33 -5.30
N MET A 43 -4.77 -3.13 -4.70
CA MET A 43 -4.67 -3.48 -3.29
C MET A 43 -5.08 -4.93 -3.13
N ASN A 44 -4.19 -5.75 -2.57
CA ASN A 44 -4.41 -7.17 -2.43
C ASN A 44 -4.12 -7.62 -1.00
N ASP A 45 -5.03 -8.44 -0.48
CA ASP A 45 -4.88 -9.04 0.84
C ASP A 45 -4.32 -10.45 0.64
N THR A 46 -3.19 -10.74 1.27
CA THR A 46 -2.55 -12.03 1.14
C THR A 46 -3.06 -13.05 2.16
N ASN A 47 -4.19 -12.77 2.75
CA ASN A 47 -4.79 -13.59 3.80
C ASN A 47 -5.01 -15.04 3.37
N MET A 48 -5.17 -15.29 2.10
CA MET A 48 -5.48 -16.63 1.61
C MET A 48 -4.26 -17.56 1.59
N TYR A 49 -3.07 -17.06 1.84
CA TYR A 49 -1.88 -17.91 1.86
C TYR A 49 -1.78 -18.61 3.20
N GLN A 50 -1.66 -19.94 3.13
CA GLN A 50 -1.68 -20.75 4.32
C GLN A 50 -0.46 -20.54 5.19
N GLY A 51 -0.71 -20.52 6.50
CA GLY A 51 0.34 -20.48 7.47
C GLY A 51 1.20 -19.24 7.44
N GLY A 52 0.88 -18.35 6.56
CA GLY A 52 1.65 -17.13 6.44
C GLY A 52 1.08 -16.02 7.27
N SER A 53 1.88 -15.00 7.42
CA SER A 53 1.40 -13.76 8.00
C SER A 53 0.50 -13.07 7.00
N ARG A 54 -0.57 -12.49 7.49
CA ARG A 54 -1.39 -11.64 6.65
C ARG A 54 -0.62 -10.38 6.30
N ALA A 55 -0.79 -9.95 5.08
CA ALA A 55 -0.21 -8.69 4.65
C ALA A 55 -1.14 -8.05 3.64
N LEU A 56 -1.16 -6.75 3.64
CA LEU A 56 -1.89 -5.98 2.64
C LEU A 56 -0.86 -5.38 1.70
N ILE A 57 -0.96 -5.75 0.44
CA ILE A 57 -0.02 -5.29 -0.57
C ILE A 57 -0.71 -4.23 -1.40
N ILE A 58 -0.16 -3.04 -1.39
CA ILE A 58 -0.72 -1.90 -2.13
C ILE A 58 0.28 -1.48 -3.18
N ILE A 59 -0.15 -1.44 -4.42
CA ILE A 59 0.70 -1.03 -5.52
C ILE A 59 0.29 0.36 -5.95
N LEU A 60 1.27 1.25 -6.05
CA LEU A 60 1.04 2.62 -6.42
C LEU A 60 1.91 2.99 -7.61
N LYS A 61 1.46 3.97 -8.36
CA LYS A 61 2.24 4.51 -9.46
C LYS A 61 2.25 6.02 -9.38
N ARG A 62 3.22 6.62 -10.03
CA ARG A 62 3.19 8.06 -10.28
C ARG A 62 3.91 8.34 -11.59
N GLU A 63 3.53 9.43 -12.23
CA GLU A 63 4.13 9.82 -13.48
C GLU A 63 5.57 10.25 -13.28
N LEU A 64 6.45 9.74 -14.15
CA LEU A 64 7.84 10.17 -14.13
C LEU A 64 7.94 11.54 -14.81
N THR A 65 8.48 12.48 -14.08
CA THR A 65 8.75 13.80 -14.62
C THR A 65 10.26 14.01 -14.60
N HIS A 66 10.75 14.54 -15.69
CA HIS A 66 12.18 14.78 -15.83
C HIS A 66 12.51 16.25 -15.73
#